data_bf9e61eec073c35ccf8aeafc9ae678f8
#
_entry.id   bf9e61eec073c35ccf8aeafc9ae678f8
#
_cell.length_a   1.000
_cell.length_b   1.000
_cell.length_c   1.000
_cell.angle_alpha   90.00
_cell.angle_beta   90.00
_cell.angle_gamma   90.00
#
_symmetry.space_group_name_H-M   'P 1'
#
loop_
_entity.id
_entity.type
_entity.pdbx_description
1 polymer ?
#
loop_
_entity_poly.entity_id
_entity_poly.type
_entity_poly.pdbx_seq_one_letter_code
_entity_poly.pdbx_strand_id
1 'polypeptide(L)'
;MKVSIITVTYNSAKTIVDTIESVLQQTYPDIEYIVVDGGSKDDTIEQVKRFETAFGDRLKWVSEPDKGIYDAMNKGIAMASGDVVGILNSDDYFTSKQVIANMVKAFNDNIDAVYGDIHFIHDDQPQKCVRYYSSKCFRPLWLRFGFMPAHPSFYLRKSVYEKVGNYRLDYRIGADYEMMVRLFYKHKIKGKYLSQDFVTMRMGGASTRNVRSRLILINEDVRACRENGVYTNTLMICTKFIYKFIGLLRAGSKCRS
;
A
#
# COMPACT_ATOMS: atom_id res chain seq x y z
N MET A 1 11.50 17.66 1.42
CA MET A 1 10.27 16.90 1.85
C MET A 1 10.72 15.51 2.24
N LYS A 2 10.74 15.21 3.51
CA LYS A 2 11.16 13.90 4.00
C LYS A 2 10.05 12.86 3.75
N VAL A 3 10.42 11.68 3.26
CA VAL A 3 9.47 10.59 2.97
C VAL A 3 9.74 9.43 3.91
N SER A 4 8.75 9.02 4.70
CA SER A 4 8.81 7.80 5.51
C SER A 4 8.18 6.65 4.73
N ILE A 5 8.96 5.61 4.48
CA ILE A 5 8.50 4.36 3.90
C ILE A 5 8.41 3.33 5.02
N ILE A 6 7.23 2.75 5.18
CA ILE A 6 6.95 1.77 6.24
C ILE A 6 6.79 0.40 5.60
N THR A 7 7.57 -0.56 6.04
CA THR A 7 7.37 -1.98 5.73
C THR A 7 6.88 -2.71 6.96
N VAL A 8 5.72 -3.33 6.85
CA VAL A 8 5.20 -4.25 7.87
C VAL A 8 5.53 -5.67 7.49
N THR A 9 5.98 -6.48 8.44
CA THR A 9 6.49 -7.82 8.14
C THR A 9 6.14 -8.83 9.24
N TYR A 10 5.93 -10.08 8.83
CA TYR A 10 5.79 -11.22 9.71
C TYR A 10 6.14 -12.51 8.97
N ASN A 11 7.22 -13.18 9.39
CA ASN A 11 7.77 -14.40 8.77
C ASN A 11 7.98 -14.23 7.24
N SER A 12 8.73 -13.21 6.86
CA SER A 12 8.96 -12.79 5.46
C SER A 12 10.42 -12.92 5.02
N ALA A 13 11.22 -13.78 5.65
CA ALA A 13 12.65 -13.93 5.35
C ALA A 13 12.97 -14.15 3.87
N LYS A 14 12.04 -14.75 3.11
CA LYS A 14 12.20 -15.04 1.67
C LYS A 14 12.03 -13.83 0.76
N THR A 15 11.32 -12.81 1.18
CA THR A 15 10.89 -11.71 0.30
C THR A 15 11.38 -10.34 0.75
N ILE A 16 11.61 -10.15 2.06
CA ILE A 16 11.90 -8.85 2.65
C ILE A 16 13.17 -8.20 2.09
N VAL A 17 14.14 -8.99 1.65
CA VAL A 17 15.40 -8.50 1.07
C VAL A 17 15.14 -7.67 -0.18
N ASP A 18 14.32 -8.17 -1.11
CA ASP A 18 13.96 -7.45 -2.33
C ASP A 18 13.24 -6.12 -2.02
N THR A 19 12.37 -6.14 -1.01
CA THR A 19 11.69 -4.94 -0.52
C THR A 19 12.69 -3.90 -0.03
N ILE A 20 13.59 -4.30 0.88
CA ILE A 20 14.62 -3.41 1.48
C ILE A 20 15.55 -2.85 0.40
N GLU A 21 16.03 -3.69 -0.51
CA GLU A 21 16.92 -3.28 -1.60
C GLU A 21 16.23 -2.28 -2.52
N SER A 22 14.96 -2.47 -2.82
CA SER A 22 14.18 -1.54 -3.66
C SER A 22 14.04 -0.16 -3.05
N VAL A 23 13.96 -0.08 -1.71
CA VAL A 23 13.96 1.20 -0.96
C VAL A 23 15.37 1.81 -0.95
N LEU A 24 16.41 1.02 -0.67
CA LEU A 24 17.79 1.47 -0.63
C LEU A 24 18.26 2.06 -1.96
N GLN A 25 17.79 1.49 -3.07
CA GLN A 25 18.15 1.90 -4.42
C GLN A 25 17.42 3.16 -4.93
N GLN A 26 16.47 3.72 -4.15
CA GLN A 26 15.78 4.94 -4.58
C GLN A 26 16.75 6.12 -4.70
N THR A 27 16.60 6.89 -5.78
CA THR A 27 17.47 8.05 -6.07
C THR A 27 17.12 9.29 -5.25
N TYR A 28 15.96 9.30 -4.57
CA TYR A 28 15.58 10.40 -3.69
C TYR A 28 16.34 10.29 -2.36
N PRO A 29 17.08 11.33 -1.93
CA PRO A 29 18.00 11.21 -0.80
C PRO A 29 17.33 11.23 0.58
N ASP A 30 16.21 11.94 0.72
CA ASP A 30 15.59 12.23 2.03
C ASP A 30 14.47 11.19 2.34
N ILE A 31 14.90 9.93 2.45
CA ILE A 31 14.03 8.80 2.80
C ILE A 31 14.39 8.31 4.21
N GLU A 32 13.39 8.19 5.07
CA GLU A 32 13.40 7.41 6.29
C GLU A 32 12.73 6.06 6.01
N TYR A 33 13.38 4.97 6.37
CA TYR A 33 12.86 3.63 6.21
C TYR A 33 12.53 3.00 7.55
N ILE A 34 11.31 2.53 7.73
CA ILE A 34 10.79 1.99 8.99
C ILE A 34 10.29 0.58 8.76
N VAL A 35 10.85 -0.39 9.48
CA VAL A 35 10.41 -1.79 9.46
C VAL A 35 9.72 -2.13 10.77
N VAL A 36 8.47 -2.58 10.68
CA VAL A 36 7.69 -3.04 11.85
C VAL A 36 7.42 -4.53 11.68
N ASP A 37 8.08 -5.31 12.53
CA ASP A 37 7.96 -6.76 12.55
C ASP A 37 7.02 -7.23 13.65
N GLY A 38 6.07 -8.08 13.29
CA GLY A 38 5.05 -8.65 14.19
C GLY A 38 5.55 -9.77 15.11
N GLY A 39 6.85 -9.84 15.37
CA GLY A 39 7.47 -10.89 16.17
C GLY A 39 7.76 -12.17 15.35
N SER A 40 8.41 -12.03 14.21
CA SER A 40 8.83 -13.12 13.34
C SER A 40 9.66 -14.16 14.06
N LYS A 41 9.53 -15.41 13.63
CA LYS A 41 10.27 -16.57 14.19
C LYS A 41 11.23 -17.19 13.17
N ASP A 42 11.24 -16.65 11.96
CA ASP A 42 12.21 -16.99 10.91
C ASP A 42 13.32 -15.93 10.84
N ASP A 43 14.21 -16.03 9.86
CA ASP A 43 15.36 -15.13 9.70
C ASP A 43 14.99 -13.71 9.21
N THR A 44 13.72 -13.29 9.31
CA THR A 44 13.26 -11.96 8.83
C THR A 44 14.09 -10.83 9.45
N ILE A 45 14.29 -10.84 10.77
CA ILE A 45 15.00 -9.76 11.47
C ILE A 45 16.50 -9.80 11.17
N GLU A 46 17.09 -10.97 11.03
CA GLU A 46 18.47 -11.12 10.60
C GLU A 46 18.69 -10.51 9.21
N GLN A 47 17.73 -10.66 8.29
CA GLN A 47 17.79 -9.98 6.99
C GLN A 47 17.74 -8.47 7.14
N VAL A 48 16.85 -7.92 7.99
CA VAL A 48 16.75 -6.46 8.21
C VAL A 48 18.06 -5.90 8.75
N LYS A 49 18.67 -6.55 9.76
CA LYS A 49 19.93 -6.10 10.38
C LYS A 49 21.09 -5.98 9.41
N ARG A 50 21.14 -6.82 8.37
CA ARG A 50 22.20 -6.74 7.34
C ARG A 50 22.25 -5.41 6.60
N PHE A 51 21.16 -4.67 6.59
CA PHE A 51 21.06 -3.39 5.91
C PHE A 51 21.28 -2.16 6.81
N GLU A 52 21.47 -2.35 8.13
CA GLU A 52 21.69 -1.22 9.07
C GLU A 52 22.85 -0.32 8.65
N THR A 53 23.99 -0.91 8.28
CA THR A 53 25.16 -0.12 7.82
C THR A 53 24.86 0.64 6.54
N ALA A 54 24.12 0.07 5.57
CA ALA A 54 23.84 0.70 4.30
C ALA A 54 22.85 1.87 4.41
N PHE A 55 21.89 1.78 5.31
CA PHE A 55 20.94 2.87 5.58
C PHE A 55 21.47 3.88 6.60
N GLY A 56 22.33 3.46 7.55
CA GLY A 56 22.72 4.27 8.70
C GLY A 56 21.49 4.71 9.50
N ASP A 57 21.47 5.96 9.95
CA ASP A 57 20.37 6.52 10.77
C ASP A 57 19.02 6.64 10.04
N ARG A 58 18.98 6.33 8.75
CA ARG A 58 17.73 6.35 7.97
C ARG A 58 16.86 5.11 8.20
N LEU A 59 17.42 3.99 8.69
CA LEU A 59 16.68 2.77 9.04
C LEU A 59 16.30 2.79 10.51
N LYS A 60 15.01 2.59 10.74
CA LYS A 60 14.47 2.30 12.08
C LYS A 60 13.70 0.99 12.00
N TRP A 61 13.80 0.15 12.99
CA TRP A 61 13.00 -1.05 13.06
C TRP A 61 12.61 -1.43 14.49
N VAL A 62 11.51 -2.14 14.61
CA VAL A 62 11.00 -2.72 15.86
C VAL A 62 10.46 -4.11 15.57
N SER A 63 10.73 -5.06 16.48
CA SER A 63 10.18 -6.41 16.41
C SER A 63 9.47 -6.72 17.71
N GLU A 64 8.15 -6.79 17.65
CA GLU A 64 7.28 -7.09 18.78
C GLU A 64 5.92 -7.63 18.29
N PRO A 65 5.23 -8.45 19.08
CA PRO A 65 3.89 -8.92 18.70
C PRO A 65 2.94 -7.78 18.37
N ASP A 66 2.13 -7.97 17.33
CA ASP A 66 1.08 -7.06 16.91
C ASP A 66 -0.31 -7.72 16.94
N LYS A 67 -1.36 -6.90 16.79
CA LYS A 67 -2.75 -7.32 16.67
C LYS A 67 -3.19 -7.48 15.21
N GLY A 68 -2.25 -7.67 14.29
CA GLY A 68 -2.44 -7.80 12.86
C GLY A 68 -1.82 -6.65 12.06
N ILE A 69 -1.85 -6.78 10.73
CA ILE A 69 -1.15 -5.89 9.78
C ILE A 69 -1.43 -4.40 10.01
N TYR A 70 -2.65 -4.02 10.35
CA TYR A 70 -3.02 -2.61 10.56
C TYR A 70 -2.48 -2.03 11.87
N ASP A 71 -2.29 -2.87 12.89
CA ASP A 71 -1.61 -2.46 14.12
C ASP A 71 -0.12 -2.18 13.84
N ALA A 72 0.53 -3.07 13.09
CA ALA A 72 1.90 -2.85 12.62
C ALA A 72 2.03 -1.57 11.77
N MET A 73 1.09 -1.34 10.82
CA MET A 73 1.05 -0.09 10.04
C MET A 73 0.93 1.15 10.93
N ASN A 74 0.05 1.10 11.93
CA ASN A 74 -0.15 2.21 12.87
C ASN A 74 1.09 2.48 13.73
N LYS A 75 1.80 1.44 14.18
CA LYS A 75 3.09 1.59 14.86
C LYS A 75 4.11 2.27 13.95
N GLY A 76 4.20 1.85 12.70
CA GLY A 76 5.08 2.48 11.71
C GLY A 76 4.74 3.96 11.46
N ILE A 77 3.45 4.31 11.34
CA ILE A 77 2.99 5.70 11.20
C ILE A 77 3.38 6.53 12.43
N ALA A 78 3.27 5.98 13.64
CA ALA A 78 3.67 6.66 14.88
C ALA A 78 5.19 6.91 14.95
N MET A 79 6.00 6.00 14.40
CA MET A 79 7.47 6.14 14.32
C MET A 79 7.93 7.09 13.22
N ALA A 80 7.09 7.34 12.20
CA ALA A 80 7.42 8.15 11.04
C ALA A 80 7.66 9.61 11.41
N SER A 81 8.73 10.19 10.90
CA SER A 81 9.07 11.61 11.08
C SER A 81 9.04 12.41 9.78
N GLY A 82 8.75 11.75 8.65
CA GLY A 82 8.66 12.39 7.35
C GLY A 82 7.38 13.21 7.14
N ASP A 83 7.42 14.12 6.17
CA ASP A 83 6.27 14.94 5.76
C ASP A 83 5.19 14.09 5.06
N VAL A 84 5.63 13.02 4.41
CA VAL A 84 4.80 12.08 3.63
C VAL A 84 5.10 10.66 4.06
N VAL A 85 4.06 9.84 4.17
CA VAL A 85 4.13 8.44 4.56
C VAL A 85 3.58 7.56 3.45
N GLY A 86 4.30 6.49 3.12
CA GLY A 86 3.88 5.41 2.23
C GLY A 86 4.11 4.05 2.88
N ILE A 87 3.30 3.06 2.52
CA ILE A 87 3.40 1.70 3.03
C ILE A 87 3.76 0.77 1.88
N LEU A 88 4.83 0.01 2.07
CA LEU A 88 5.32 -1.01 1.15
C LEU A 88 5.43 -2.33 1.93
N ASN A 89 4.61 -3.33 1.61
CA ASN A 89 4.62 -4.60 2.32
C ASN A 89 5.91 -5.38 2.07
N SER A 90 6.24 -6.32 2.94
CA SER A 90 7.50 -7.08 2.92
C SER A 90 7.62 -8.12 1.80
N ASP A 91 6.60 -8.26 0.96
CA ASP A 91 6.56 -9.09 -0.25
C ASP A 91 6.46 -8.26 -1.55
N ASP A 92 6.40 -6.93 -1.44
CA ASP A 92 6.30 -5.99 -2.56
C ASP A 92 7.60 -5.20 -2.73
N TYR A 93 7.85 -4.63 -3.91
CA TYR A 93 9.02 -3.78 -4.15
C TYR A 93 8.77 -2.70 -5.21
N PHE A 94 9.56 -1.62 -5.18
CA PHE A 94 9.45 -0.55 -6.16
C PHE A 94 9.86 -1.01 -7.56
N THR A 95 9.11 -0.58 -8.57
CA THR A 95 9.36 -0.91 -9.99
C THR A 95 10.59 -0.26 -10.56
N SER A 96 10.99 0.90 -10.02
CA SER A 96 12.17 1.63 -10.47
C SER A 96 12.80 2.47 -9.37
N LYS A 97 14.06 2.88 -9.58
CA LYS A 97 14.83 3.73 -8.65
C LYS A 97 14.29 5.16 -8.54
N GLN A 98 13.44 5.60 -9.45
CA GLN A 98 12.91 6.97 -9.52
C GLN A 98 11.50 7.13 -8.94
N VAL A 99 10.88 6.08 -8.42
CA VAL A 99 9.48 6.13 -7.95
C VAL A 99 9.30 7.26 -6.92
N ILE A 100 10.11 7.28 -5.88
CA ILE A 100 9.99 8.29 -4.81
C ILE A 100 10.34 9.69 -5.31
N ALA A 101 11.37 9.84 -6.13
CA ALA A 101 11.74 11.15 -6.68
C ALA A 101 10.62 11.76 -7.54
N ASN A 102 9.96 10.94 -8.36
CA ASN A 102 8.85 11.38 -9.20
C ASN A 102 7.58 11.66 -8.37
N MET A 103 7.31 10.81 -7.37
CA MET A 103 6.20 10.98 -6.44
C MET A 103 6.32 12.31 -5.68
N VAL A 104 7.50 12.64 -5.15
CA VAL A 104 7.75 13.90 -4.43
C VAL A 104 7.53 15.12 -5.32
N LYS A 105 7.99 15.10 -6.59
CA LYS A 105 7.73 16.17 -7.56
C LYS A 105 6.24 16.38 -7.85
N ALA A 106 5.39 15.38 -7.62
CA ALA A 106 3.96 15.51 -7.84
C ALA A 106 3.22 16.22 -6.70
N PHE A 107 3.83 16.30 -5.51
CA PHE A 107 3.27 17.07 -4.38
C PHE A 107 3.44 18.59 -4.59
N ASN A 108 2.46 19.32 -4.11
CA ASN A 108 2.50 20.77 -3.87
C ASN A 108 1.58 21.07 -2.68
N ASP A 109 1.48 22.34 -2.27
CA ASP A 109 0.72 22.75 -1.07
C ASP A 109 -0.77 22.38 -1.08
N ASN A 110 -1.32 22.13 -2.29
CA ASN A 110 -2.73 21.78 -2.46
C ASN A 110 -2.99 20.28 -2.59
N ILE A 111 -1.95 19.42 -2.54
CA ILE A 111 -2.07 17.97 -2.70
C ILE A 111 -1.80 17.27 -1.38
N ASP A 112 -2.79 16.53 -0.92
CA ASP A 112 -2.73 15.76 0.33
C ASP A 112 -2.14 14.37 0.12
N ALA A 113 -2.41 13.76 -1.06
CA ALA A 113 -1.94 12.43 -1.41
C ALA A 113 -1.52 12.31 -2.87
N VAL A 114 -0.51 11.47 -3.14
CA VAL A 114 -0.11 11.05 -4.50
C VAL A 114 -0.21 9.54 -4.59
N TYR A 115 -0.70 9.03 -5.72
CA TYR A 115 -0.82 7.60 -5.97
C TYR A 115 -0.58 7.27 -7.43
N GLY A 116 -0.11 6.05 -7.68
CA GLY A 116 0.21 5.54 -9.01
C GLY A 116 -0.47 4.22 -9.33
N ASP A 117 0.11 3.51 -10.27
CA ASP A 117 -0.30 2.19 -10.70
C ASP A 117 0.55 1.12 -10.00
N ILE A 118 0.15 -0.14 -10.13
CA ILE A 118 0.90 -1.31 -9.67
C ILE A 118 0.76 -2.44 -10.68
N HIS A 119 1.69 -3.38 -10.67
CA HIS A 119 1.54 -4.63 -11.40
C HIS A 119 1.82 -5.85 -10.52
N PHE A 120 1.37 -7.00 -10.97
CA PHE A 120 1.49 -8.27 -10.26
C PHE A 120 2.33 -9.26 -11.05
N ILE A 121 3.14 -10.02 -10.32
CA ILE A 121 3.98 -11.09 -10.85
C ILE A 121 3.74 -12.40 -10.09
N HIS A 122 4.19 -13.50 -10.64
CA HIS A 122 4.43 -14.75 -9.91
C HIS A 122 5.91 -14.86 -9.54
N ASP A 123 6.24 -15.41 -8.38
CA ASP A 123 7.61 -15.56 -7.89
C ASP A 123 8.49 -16.40 -8.83
N ASP A 124 7.90 -17.41 -9.45
CA ASP A 124 8.58 -18.30 -10.42
C ASP A 124 8.82 -17.64 -11.79
N GLN A 125 8.14 -16.52 -12.08
CA GLN A 125 8.26 -15.77 -13.33
C GLN A 125 8.29 -14.26 -13.09
N PRO A 126 9.29 -13.71 -12.37
CA PRO A 126 9.33 -12.32 -11.94
C PRO A 126 9.38 -11.30 -13.10
N GLN A 127 9.80 -11.75 -14.28
CA GLN A 127 9.84 -10.92 -15.49
C GLN A 127 8.49 -10.83 -16.23
N LYS A 128 7.50 -11.61 -15.78
CA LYS A 128 6.19 -11.68 -16.43
C LYS A 128 5.14 -10.96 -15.61
N CYS A 129 4.69 -9.82 -16.10
CA CYS A 129 3.52 -9.17 -15.55
C CYS A 129 2.26 -10.02 -15.79
N VAL A 130 1.61 -10.42 -14.71
CA VAL A 130 0.39 -11.25 -14.74
C VAL A 130 -0.86 -10.37 -14.79
N ARG A 131 -0.79 -9.22 -14.14
CA ARG A 131 -1.90 -8.29 -14.05
C ARG A 131 -1.39 -6.88 -13.81
N TYR A 132 -1.98 -5.90 -14.49
CA TYR A 132 -1.75 -4.49 -14.26
C TYR A 132 -2.97 -3.85 -13.61
N TYR A 133 -2.77 -3.05 -12.56
CA TYR A 133 -3.82 -2.30 -11.89
C TYR A 133 -3.56 -0.80 -12.01
N SER A 134 -4.38 -0.11 -12.79
CA SER A 134 -4.27 1.33 -12.97
C SER A 134 -5.27 2.08 -12.11
N SER A 135 -4.76 3.06 -11.37
CA SER A 135 -5.55 4.00 -10.58
C SER A 135 -6.05 5.22 -11.38
N LYS A 136 -5.73 5.30 -12.70
CA LYS A 136 -6.00 6.45 -13.58
C LYS A 136 -7.46 6.91 -13.57
N CYS A 137 -8.37 5.95 -13.57
CA CYS A 137 -9.81 6.24 -13.63
C CYS A 137 -10.44 6.46 -12.26
N PHE A 138 -9.65 6.47 -11.18
CA PHE A 138 -10.20 6.66 -9.85
C PHE A 138 -10.90 8.01 -9.70
N ARG A 139 -12.07 7.97 -9.11
CA ARG A 139 -12.87 9.11 -8.63
C ARG A 139 -13.43 8.71 -7.27
N PRO A 140 -13.61 9.63 -6.29
CA PRO A 140 -14.19 9.30 -5.00
C PRO A 140 -15.54 8.57 -5.07
N LEU A 141 -16.35 8.86 -6.10
CA LEU A 141 -17.61 8.18 -6.35
C LEU A 141 -17.46 6.67 -6.58
N TRP A 142 -16.31 6.21 -7.12
CA TRP A 142 -16.07 4.79 -7.41
C TRP A 142 -15.82 3.95 -6.16
N LEU A 143 -15.56 4.59 -5.01
CA LEU A 143 -15.46 3.89 -3.73
C LEU A 143 -16.75 3.12 -3.41
N ARG A 144 -17.93 3.63 -3.78
CA ARG A 144 -19.21 2.91 -3.58
C ARG A 144 -19.30 1.58 -4.34
N PHE A 145 -18.42 1.36 -5.30
CA PHE A 145 -18.31 0.16 -6.12
C PHE A 145 -17.08 -0.69 -5.77
N GLY A 146 -16.41 -0.40 -4.65
CA GLY A 146 -15.25 -1.13 -4.20
C GLY A 146 -13.95 -0.84 -4.98
N PHE A 147 -13.92 0.26 -5.77
CA PHE A 147 -12.73 0.67 -6.51
C PHE A 147 -11.99 1.78 -5.74
N MET A 148 -10.69 1.59 -5.48
CA MET A 148 -9.83 2.53 -4.77
C MET A 148 -8.46 2.63 -5.46
N PRO A 149 -7.66 3.66 -5.22
CA PRO A 149 -6.24 3.66 -5.57
C PRO A 149 -5.53 2.43 -4.97
N ALA A 150 -4.52 1.93 -5.68
CA ALA A 150 -3.73 0.81 -5.16
C ALA A 150 -3.01 1.23 -3.88
N HIS A 151 -3.32 0.58 -2.76
CA HIS A 151 -2.78 0.94 -1.45
C HIS A 151 -1.24 1.00 -1.39
N PRO A 152 -0.46 0.04 -1.96
CA PRO A 152 1.00 0.11 -1.93
C PRO A 152 1.59 1.27 -2.73
N SER A 153 0.83 1.88 -3.65
CA SER A 153 1.24 3.06 -4.41
C SER A 153 0.74 4.39 -3.83
N PHE A 154 0.10 4.36 -2.65
CA PHE A 154 -0.57 5.51 -2.05
C PHE A 154 0.33 6.18 -1.00
N TYR A 155 0.66 7.45 -1.24
CA TYR A 155 1.48 8.28 -0.37
C TYR A 155 0.66 9.43 0.17
N LEU A 156 0.59 9.58 1.50
CA LEU A 156 -0.26 10.53 2.21
C LEU A 156 0.59 11.47 3.06
N ARG A 157 0.26 12.75 3.11
CA ARG A 157 0.88 13.68 4.07
C ARG A 157 0.66 13.18 5.50
N LYS A 158 1.70 13.22 6.32
CA LYS A 158 1.63 12.83 7.73
C LYS A 158 0.58 13.65 8.49
N SER A 159 0.50 14.95 8.23
CA SER A 159 -0.50 15.85 8.83
C SER A 159 -1.96 15.43 8.58
N VAL A 160 -2.21 14.68 7.51
CA VAL A 160 -3.54 14.12 7.24
C VAL A 160 -3.85 12.96 8.18
N TYR A 161 -2.87 12.05 8.45
CA TYR A 161 -3.05 11.01 9.47
C TYR A 161 -3.33 11.61 10.85
N GLU A 162 -2.63 12.67 11.22
CA GLU A 162 -2.83 13.37 12.49
C GLU A 162 -4.25 13.96 12.60
N LYS A 163 -4.79 14.47 11.51
CA LYS A 163 -6.12 15.08 11.44
C LYS A 163 -7.25 14.04 11.33
N VAL A 164 -7.05 12.98 10.56
CA VAL A 164 -8.11 12.04 10.16
C VAL A 164 -8.08 10.78 11.02
N GLY A 165 -6.94 10.46 11.62
CA GLY A 165 -6.67 9.23 12.38
C GLY A 165 -6.06 8.13 11.51
N ASN A 166 -5.55 7.12 12.19
CA ASN A 166 -4.83 5.98 11.62
C ASN A 166 -5.78 4.88 11.10
N TYR A 167 -5.23 3.73 10.73
CA TYR A 167 -6.02 2.56 10.31
C TYR A 167 -6.84 2.03 11.48
N ARG A 168 -8.07 1.65 11.20
CA ARG A 168 -8.98 1.05 12.19
C ARG A 168 -8.61 -0.40 12.44
N LEU A 169 -8.55 -0.80 13.71
CA LEU A 169 -8.16 -2.15 14.14
C LEU A 169 -9.35 -3.12 14.25
N ASP A 170 -10.56 -2.62 14.13
CA ASP A 170 -11.79 -3.42 14.13
C ASP A 170 -12.20 -3.93 12.73
N TYR A 171 -11.34 -3.70 11.72
CA TYR A 171 -11.37 -4.31 10.39
C TYR A 171 -10.30 -5.38 10.29
N ARG A 172 -10.65 -6.51 9.70
CA ARG A 172 -9.73 -7.64 9.58
C ARG A 172 -8.87 -7.58 8.31
N ILE A 173 -9.47 -7.15 7.19
CA ILE A 173 -8.84 -7.15 5.85
C ILE A 173 -9.02 -5.82 5.14
N GLY A 174 -10.10 -5.09 5.39
CA GLY A 174 -10.56 -3.93 4.62
C GLY A 174 -10.28 -2.57 5.27
N ALA A 175 -9.36 -2.44 6.25
CA ALA A 175 -9.09 -1.14 6.85
C ALA A 175 -8.37 -0.17 5.91
N ASP A 176 -7.63 -0.66 4.92
CA ASP A 176 -7.07 0.13 3.83
C ASP A 176 -8.20 0.77 2.98
N TYR A 177 -9.22 -0.01 2.66
CA TYR A 177 -10.38 0.49 1.94
C TYR A 177 -11.19 1.48 2.80
N GLU A 178 -11.42 1.19 4.10
CA GLU A 178 -12.05 2.12 5.03
C GLU A 178 -11.31 3.45 5.08
N MET A 179 -9.98 3.41 5.19
CA MET A 179 -9.14 4.60 5.17
C MET A 179 -9.37 5.41 3.88
N MET A 180 -9.39 4.78 2.70
CA MET A 180 -9.62 5.46 1.43
C MET A 180 -11.00 6.11 1.38
N VAL A 181 -12.05 5.43 1.87
CA VAL A 181 -13.41 5.99 1.95
C VAL A 181 -13.44 7.21 2.87
N ARG A 182 -12.85 7.10 4.05
CA ARG A 182 -12.75 8.17 5.04
C ARG A 182 -12.00 9.37 4.50
N LEU A 183 -10.85 9.16 3.88
CA LEU A 183 -10.01 10.21 3.30
C LEU A 183 -10.73 10.95 2.18
N PHE A 184 -11.18 10.25 1.14
CA PHE A 184 -11.66 10.88 -0.08
C PHE A 184 -13.13 11.32 -0.01
N TYR A 185 -13.97 10.55 0.69
CA TYR A 185 -15.41 10.87 0.74
C TYR A 185 -15.77 11.75 1.92
N LYS A 186 -15.36 11.38 3.15
CA LYS A 186 -15.68 12.12 4.36
C LYS A 186 -14.84 13.38 4.51
N HIS A 187 -13.52 13.27 4.37
CA HIS A 187 -12.58 14.40 4.55
C HIS A 187 -12.23 15.13 3.26
N LYS A 188 -12.64 14.61 2.10
CA LYS A 188 -12.49 15.23 0.77
C LYS A 188 -11.06 15.68 0.47
N ILE A 189 -10.07 14.84 0.84
CA ILE A 189 -8.68 15.12 0.55
C ILE A 189 -8.44 15.25 -0.95
N LYS A 190 -7.41 16.02 -1.31
CA LYS A 190 -6.99 16.21 -2.70
C LYS A 190 -5.89 15.21 -3.06
N GLY A 191 -6.28 14.17 -3.80
CA GLY A 191 -5.34 13.18 -4.33
C GLY A 191 -4.92 13.49 -5.76
N LYS A 192 -3.65 13.27 -6.09
CA LYS A 192 -3.09 13.39 -7.44
C LYS A 192 -2.65 12.03 -7.95
N TYR A 193 -3.21 11.63 -9.09
CA TYR A 193 -2.73 10.46 -9.81
C TYR A 193 -1.46 10.80 -10.60
N LEU A 194 -0.43 9.96 -10.45
CA LEU A 194 0.77 9.99 -11.27
C LEU A 194 0.76 8.77 -12.20
N SER A 195 0.83 9.01 -13.51
CA SER A 195 0.83 7.95 -14.53
C SER A 195 2.20 7.24 -14.52
N GLN A 196 2.44 6.48 -13.48
CA GLN A 196 3.65 5.70 -13.26
C GLN A 196 3.31 4.43 -12.50
N ASP A 197 3.97 3.35 -12.86
CA ASP A 197 3.94 2.09 -12.13
C ASP A 197 4.89 2.21 -10.92
N PHE A 198 4.34 2.11 -9.71
CA PHE A 198 5.10 2.34 -8.49
C PHE A 198 5.64 1.04 -7.90
N VAL A 199 4.80 0.00 -7.90
CA VAL A 199 5.08 -1.19 -7.10
C VAL A 199 4.81 -2.46 -7.88
N THR A 200 5.76 -3.37 -7.83
CA THR A 200 5.60 -4.77 -8.21
C THR A 200 5.09 -5.54 -7.00
N MET A 201 3.91 -6.14 -7.15
CA MET A 201 3.29 -6.99 -6.13
C MET A 201 3.43 -8.47 -6.47
N ARG A 202 3.75 -9.29 -5.48
CA ARG A 202 3.68 -10.75 -5.62
C ARG A 202 2.25 -11.25 -5.47
N MET A 203 1.89 -12.25 -6.27
CA MET A 203 0.58 -12.91 -6.18
C MET A 203 0.51 -13.78 -4.91
N GLY A 204 -0.66 -13.80 -4.23
CA GLY A 204 -0.88 -14.67 -3.06
C GLY A 204 -1.20 -13.96 -1.74
N GLY A 205 -1.40 -12.65 -1.77
CA GLY A 205 -1.72 -11.84 -0.59
C GLY A 205 -2.99 -12.27 0.17
N ALA A 206 -3.08 -11.86 1.44
CA ALA A 206 -4.11 -12.26 2.41
C ALA A 206 -5.57 -12.06 1.93
N SER A 207 -5.82 -11.01 1.13
CA SER A 207 -7.16 -10.67 0.64
C SER A 207 -7.71 -11.63 -0.42
N THR A 208 -6.84 -12.43 -1.05
CA THR A 208 -7.21 -13.34 -2.16
C THR A 208 -7.11 -14.81 -1.81
N ARG A 209 -6.64 -15.15 -0.61
CA ARG A 209 -6.22 -16.48 -0.20
C ARG A 209 -7.34 -17.54 -0.21
N ASN A 210 -8.58 -17.16 0.13
CA ASN A 210 -9.72 -18.09 0.15
C ASN A 210 -11.09 -17.38 0.01
N VAL A 211 -12.15 -18.16 -0.19
CA VAL A 211 -13.53 -17.64 -0.34
C VAL A 211 -14.01 -16.90 0.92
N ARG A 212 -13.65 -17.40 2.11
CA ARG A 212 -14.01 -16.76 3.39
C ARG A 212 -13.43 -15.35 3.51
N SER A 213 -12.16 -15.16 3.13
CA SER A 213 -11.52 -13.83 3.11
C SER A 213 -12.24 -12.87 2.16
N ARG A 214 -12.70 -13.35 1.00
CA ARG A 214 -13.47 -12.53 0.05
C ARG A 214 -14.82 -12.09 0.61
N LEU A 215 -15.53 -12.96 1.32
CA LEU A 215 -16.81 -12.60 1.97
C LEU A 215 -16.61 -11.59 3.10
N ILE A 216 -15.58 -11.76 3.93
CA ILE A 216 -15.21 -10.80 4.96
C ILE A 216 -14.94 -9.44 4.31
N LEU A 217 -14.09 -9.39 3.27
CA LEU A 217 -13.74 -8.16 2.57
C LEU A 217 -14.96 -7.44 1.98
N ILE A 218 -15.91 -8.18 1.36
CA ILE A 218 -17.13 -7.58 0.82
C ILE A 218 -17.96 -6.94 1.94
N ASN A 219 -18.13 -7.63 3.06
CA ASN A 219 -18.91 -7.12 4.19
C ASN A 219 -18.22 -5.89 4.82
N GLU A 220 -16.90 -5.93 4.96
CA GLU A 220 -16.12 -4.82 5.48
C GLU A 220 -16.15 -3.61 4.54
N ASP A 221 -16.07 -3.80 3.23
CA ASP A 221 -16.20 -2.69 2.26
C ASP A 221 -17.58 -2.02 2.32
N VAL A 222 -18.67 -2.83 2.43
CA VAL A 222 -20.03 -2.29 2.63
C VAL A 222 -20.12 -1.51 3.93
N ARG A 223 -19.58 -2.06 5.02
CA ARG A 223 -19.51 -1.42 6.33
C ARG A 223 -18.74 -0.11 6.27
N ALA A 224 -17.55 -0.11 5.67
CA ALA A 224 -16.69 1.06 5.51
C ALA A 224 -17.41 2.21 4.80
N CYS A 225 -18.10 1.91 3.71
CA CYS A 225 -18.91 2.90 3.00
C CYS A 225 -20.01 3.46 3.89
N ARG A 226 -20.82 2.60 4.53
CA ARG A 226 -21.97 3.02 5.34
C ARG A 226 -21.54 3.88 6.54
N GLU A 227 -20.51 3.49 7.26
CA GLU A 227 -20.01 4.21 8.42
C GLU A 227 -19.43 5.60 8.06
N ASN A 228 -18.98 5.78 6.82
CA ASN A 228 -18.49 7.05 6.30
C ASN A 228 -19.54 7.83 5.46
N GLY A 229 -20.83 7.43 5.51
CA GLY A 229 -21.91 8.14 4.84
C GLY A 229 -22.00 7.91 3.31
N VAL A 230 -21.37 6.87 2.80
CA VAL A 230 -21.42 6.48 1.37
C VAL A 230 -22.50 5.43 1.17
N TYR A 231 -23.52 5.75 0.38
CA TYR A 231 -24.50 4.74 -0.02
C TYR A 231 -23.85 3.66 -0.87
N THR A 232 -23.99 2.40 -0.44
CA THR A 232 -23.55 1.21 -1.17
C THR A 232 -24.35 -0.01 -0.70
N ASN A 233 -24.24 -1.10 -1.45
CA ASN A 233 -24.74 -2.42 -1.11
C ASN A 233 -23.77 -3.51 -1.63
N THR A 234 -24.03 -4.75 -1.24
CA THR A 234 -23.19 -5.90 -1.60
C THR A 234 -23.05 -6.05 -3.13
N LEU A 235 -24.14 -5.86 -3.90
CA LEU A 235 -24.11 -5.99 -5.35
C LEU A 235 -23.19 -4.93 -5.98
N MET A 236 -23.28 -3.68 -5.53
CA MET A 236 -22.41 -2.59 -5.98
C MET A 236 -20.94 -2.91 -5.69
N ILE A 237 -20.60 -3.34 -4.47
CA ILE A 237 -19.23 -3.72 -4.11
C ILE A 237 -18.74 -4.91 -4.95
N CYS A 238 -19.59 -5.88 -5.27
CA CYS A 238 -19.21 -7.02 -6.11
C CYS A 238 -18.82 -6.62 -7.55
N THR A 239 -19.21 -5.46 -8.05
CA THR A 239 -18.78 -5.00 -9.38
C THR A 239 -17.27 -4.84 -9.51
N LYS A 240 -16.53 -4.65 -8.40
CA LYS A 240 -15.06 -4.64 -8.40
C LYS A 240 -14.45 -5.92 -8.98
N PHE A 241 -15.11 -7.06 -8.86
CA PHE A 241 -14.61 -8.33 -9.41
C PHE A 241 -14.69 -8.36 -10.94
N ILE A 242 -15.71 -7.71 -11.54
CA ILE A 242 -15.85 -7.55 -12.99
C ILE A 242 -14.69 -6.69 -13.51
N TYR A 243 -14.40 -5.57 -12.85
CA TYR A 243 -13.27 -4.71 -13.20
C TYR A 243 -11.93 -5.44 -13.07
N LYS A 244 -11.74 -6.23 -12.01
CA LYS A 244 -10.55 -7.07 -11.82
C LYS A 244 -10.38 -8.09 -12.95
N PHE A 245 -11.46 -8.69 -13.41
CA PHE A 245 -11.46 -9.63 -14.54
C PHE A 245 -11.08 -8.95 -15.87
N ILE A 246 -11.65 -7.78 -16.15
CA ILE A 246 -11.28 -6.97 -17.32
C ILE A 246 -9.80 -6.58 -17.29
N GLY A 247 -9.26 -6.27 -16.09
CA GLY A 247 -7.84 -5.98 -15.89
C GLY A 247 -6.91 -7.14 -16.25
N LEU A 248 -7.32 -8.38 -15.99
CA LEU A 248 -6.59 -9.60 -16.40
C LEU A 248 -6.54 -9.73 -17.94
N LEU A 249 -7.65 -9.44 -18.63
CA LEU A 249 -7.69 -9.51 -20.10
C LEU A 249 -6.82 -8.43 -20.77
N ARG A 250 -6.60 -7.31 -20.13
CA ARG A 250 -5.79 -6.19 -20.64
C ARG A 250 -4.30 -6.25 -20.25
N ALA A 251 -3.90 -7.18 -19.41
CA ALA A 251 -2.52 -7.32 -18.96
C ALA A 251 -1.53 -7.49 -20.12
N GLY A 252 -1.91 -8.21 -21.17
CA GLY A 252 -1.05 -8.46 -22.32
C GLY A 252 -0.63 -7.23 -23.14
N SER A 253 -1.34 -6.10 -23.06
CA SER A 253 -1.02 -4.90 -23.85
C SER A 253 -0.23 -3.83 -23.08
N LYS A 254 -0.38 -3.74 -21.76
CA LYS A 254 0.28 -2.70 -20.93
C LYS A 254 1.56 -3.17 -20.24
N CYS A 255 1.75 -4.47 -20.09
CA CYS A 255 2.97 -5.05 -19.53
C CYS A 255 4.12 -5.18 -20.56
N ARG A 256 3.94 -4.74 -21.80
CA ARG A 256 4.93 -4.77 -22.88
C ARG A 256 5.57 -3.41 -23.21
N SER A 257 5.19 -2.36 -22.53
CA SER A 257 5.76 -1.01 -22.62
C SER A 257 6.51 -0.65 -21.34
#